data_3bf2c952a6fc43ccbd15dc8c08a92911
#
_entry.id   3bf2c952a6fc43ccbd15dc8c08a92911
#
_cell.length_a   1.000
_cell.length_b   1.000
_cell.length_c   1.000
_cell.angle_alpha   90.00
_cell.angle_beta   90.00
_cell.angle_gamma   90.00
#
_symmetry.space_group_name_H-M   'P 1'
#
loop_
_entity.id
_entity.type
_entity.pdbx_description
1 polymer ?
#
loop_
_entity_poly.entity_id
_entity_poly.type
_entity_poly.pdbx_seq_one_letter_code
_entity_poly.pdbx_strand_id
1 'polypeptide(L)'
;KPIESIFKQAQEKQVAIIVRLPLASGLLSGKLQRDTAFSDNDHRNFNRDGQEFNVGETFSGLPFEKGLELVENLKKHVPKNQALSQSALRWVLDFEAVSVVIPGSKNPKQVIDNCAASSLAPLTPAMHESLSDFYFNEIASHIRGKY
;
A
#
# COMPACT_ATOMS: atom_id res chain seq x y z
N LYS A 1 -1.99 6.09 -10.53
CA LYS A 1 -1.21 6.55 -11.69
C LYS A 1 -0.64 5.40 -12.52
N PRO A 2 0.12 4.40 -11.98
CA PRO A 2 0.53 3.25 -12.79
C PRO A 2 -0.63 2.53 -13.48
N ILE A 3 -1.76 2.43 -12.82
CA ILE A 3 -3.01 1.85 -13.37
C ILE A 3 -3.42 2.56 -14.65
N GLU A 4 -3.33 3.89 -14.68
CA GLU A 4 -3.77 4.72 -15.80
C GLU A 4 -2.75 4.81 -16.95
N SER A 5 -1.45 4.58 -16.64
CA SER A 5 -0.36 4.85 -17.58
C SER A 5 0.39 3.62 -18.05
N ILE A 6 0.63 2.64 -17.17
CA ILE A 6 1.56 1.52 -17.43
C ILE A 6 0.83 0.20 -17.63
N PHE A 7 -0.26 -0.06 -16.90
CA PHE A 7 -0.90 -1.38 -16.86
C PHE A 7 -1.34 -1.86 -18.24
N LYS A 8 -2.03 -1.01 -19.00
CA LYS A 8 -2.46 -1.35 -20.36
C LYS A 8 -1.28 -1.69 -21.28
N GLN A 9 -0.23 -0.86 -21.24
CA GLN A 9 0.96 -1.10 -22.07
C GLN A 9 1.70 -2.39 -21.68
N ALA A 10 1.77 -2.69 -20.37
CA ALA A 10 2.40 -3.91 -19.89
C ALA A 10 1.64 -5.16 -20.38
N GLN A 11 0.32 -5.14 -20.32
CA GLN A 11 -0.51 -6.23 -20.86
C GLN A 11 -0.34 -6.41 -22.37
N GLU A 12 -0.44 -5.32 -23.15
CA GLU A 12 -0.27 -5.35 -24.60
C GLU A 12 1.10 -5.89 -25.05
N LYS A 13 2.14 -5.59 -24.26
CA LYS A 13 3.53 -6.00 -24.53
C LYS A 13 3.94 -7.28 -23.82
N GLN A 14 3.04 -7.91 -23.08
CA GLN A 14 3.31 -9.10 -22.26
C GLN A 14 4.48 -8.91 -21.28
N VAL A 15 4.57 -7.71 -20.67
CA VAL A 15 5.58 -7.38 -19.67
C VAL A 15 5.01 -7.60 -18.28
N ALA A 16 5.72 -8.39 -17.47
CA ALA A 16 5.33 -8.67 -16.09
C ALA A 16 5.45 -7.42 -15.21
N ILE A 17 4.47 -7.18 -14.35
CA ILE A 17 4.49 -6.13 -13.33
C ILE A 17 4.75 -6.74 -11.95
N ILE A 18 5.85 -6.33 -11.33
CA ILE A 18 6.22 -6.68 -9.95
C ILE A 18 5.94 -5.46 -9.08
N VAL A 19 4.98 -5.58 -8.15
CA VAL A 19 4.62 -4.49 -7.24
C VAL A 19 5.45 -4.57 -5.96
N ARG A 20 6.27 -3.54 -5.72
CA ARG A 20 7.06 -3.35 -4.49
C ARG A 20 6.35 -2.39 -3.53
N LEU A 21 6.76 -2.43 -2.26
CA LEU A 21 6.24 -1.57 -1.18
C LEU A 21 4.70 -1.58 -1.04
N PRO A 22 4.02 -2.72 -1.20
CA PRO A 22 2.56 -2.75 -1.29
C PRO A 22 1.86 -2.34 0.02
N LEU A 23 2.60 -2.27 1.13
CA LEU A 23 2.08 -1.90 2.45
C LEU A 23 2.54 -0.51 2.92
N ALA A 24 3.04 0.35 2.01
CA ALA A 24 3.43 1.73 2.28
C ALA A 24 4.31 1.85 3.54
N SER A 25 5.47 1.16 3.54
CA SER A 25 6.42 1.10 4.68
C SER A 25 5.77 0.62 6.00
N GLY A 26 4.68 -0.12 5.91
CA GLY A 26 3.96 -0.69 7.05
C GLY A 26 2.74 0.12 7.51
N LEU A 27 2.41 1.27 6.92
CA LEU A 27 1.15 1.99 7.21
C LEU A 27 -0.06 1.07 7.05
N LEU A 28 -0.14 0.35 5.93
CA LEU A 28 -1.27 -0.54 5.62
C LEU A 28 -1.27 -1.85 6.43
N SER A 29 -0.31 -2.03 7.36
CA SER A 29 -0.46 -3.05 8.39
C SER A 29 -1.59 -2.72 9.38
N GLY A 30 -1.94 -1.44 9.51
CA GLY A 30 -2.92 -0.94 10.46
C GLY A 30 -2.47 -1.04 11.93
N LYS A 31 -1.16 -1.26 12.18
CA LYS A 31 -0.57 -1.49 13.52
C LYS A 31 0.30 -0.34 14.00
N LEU A 32 0.67 0.60 13.12
CA LEU A 32 1.48 1.75 13.52
C LEU A 32 0.64 2.74 14.31
N GLN A 33 1.26 3.36 15.31
CA GLN A 33 0.68 4.36 16.20
C GLN A 33 1.57 5.60 16.24
N ARG A 34 1.08 6.71 16.79
CA ARG A 34 1.83 7.98 16.86
C ARG A 34 3.16 7.85 17.62
N ASP A 35 3.17 7.01 18.65
CA ASP A 35 4.33 6.72 19.50
C ASP A 35 5.20 5.56 18.98
N THR A 36 4.89 5.03 17.79
CA THR A 36 5.72 3.97 17.20
C THR A 36 7.12 4.49 16.95
N ALA A 37 8.09 3.92 17.68
CA ALA A 37 9.50 4.20 17.49
C ALA A 37 10.11 3.33 16.38
N PHE A 38 10.99 3.92 15.60
CA PHE A 38 11.81 3.24 14.60
C PHE A 38 13.27 3.40 15.00
N SER A 39 14.08 2.35 14.80
CA SER A 39 15.51 2.41 15.08
C SER A 39 16.24 3.40 14.16
N ASP A 40 17.42 3.88 14.59
CA ASP A 40 18.18 4.90 13.85
C ASP A 40 18.56 4.45 12.43
N ASN A 41 18.77 3.15 12.22
CA ASN A 41 19.07 2.56 10.92
C ASN A 41 17.82 2.16 10.09
N ASP A 42 16.62 2.50 10.54
CA ASP A 42 15.38 2.25 9.81
C ASP A 42 15.06 3.48 8.93
N HIS A 43 14.81 3.25 7.63
CA HIS A 43 14.48 4.35 6.70
C HIS A 43 13.24 5.14 7.12
N ARG A 44 12.33 4.56 7.87
CA ARG A 44 11.16 5.25 8.44
C ARG A 44 11.52 6.25 9.53
N ASN A 45 12.75 6.18 10.06
CA ASN A 45 13.34 7.19 10.92
C ASN A 45 14.17 8.19 10.11
N PHE A 46 15.27 7.75 9.48
CA PHE A 46 16.22 8.65 8.84
C PHE A 46 15.74 9.27 7.52
N ASN A 47 14.78 8.65 6.84
CA ASN A 47 14.19 9.18 5.60
C ASN A 47 12.69 9.45 5.71
N ARG A 48 12.20 9.74 6.90
CA ARG A 48 10.75 9.96 7.13
C ARG A 48 10.16 11.02 6.22
N ASP A 49 10.90 12.08 5.97
CA ASP A 49 10.49 13.23 5.18
C ASP A 49 11.35 13.45 3.93
N GLY A 50 12.06 12.42 3.49
CA GLY A 50 12.88 12.47 2.28
C GLY A 50 14.25 13.10 2.47
N GLN A 51 14.84 12.98 3.67
CA GLN A 51 16.13 13.59 4.01
C GLN A 51 17.29 12.96 3.23
N GLU A 52 17.24 11.66 2.95
CA GLU A 52 18.32 10.92 2.34
C GLU A 52 18.01 10.53 0.88
N PHE A 53 16.75 10.20 0.58
CA PHE A 53 16.31 9.83 -0.76
C PHE A 53 14.84 10.18 -0.97
N ASN A 54 14.28 9.83 -2.15
CA ASN A 54 12.92 10.22 -2.52
C ASN A 54 11.90 9.96 -1.41
N VAL A 55 11.15 11.00 -1.02
CA VAL A 55 10.15 10.95 0.04
C VAL A 55 9.05 9.90 -0.23
N GLY A 56 8.78 9.57 -1.49
CA GLY A 56 7.81 8.55 -1.88
C GLY A 56 8.19 7.12 -1.44
N GLU A 57 9.47 6.86 -1.17
CA GLU A 57 9.94 5.56 -0.67
C GLU A 57 9.55 5.30 0.80
N THR A 58 9.21 6.35 1.55
CA THR A 58 8.77 6.23 2.95
C THR A 58 7.32 6.65 3.06
N PHE A 59 6.48 5.76 3.61
CA PHE A 59 5.04 5.97 3.77
C PHE A 59 4.31 6.43 2.51
N SER A 60 4.82 6.06 1.33
CA SER A 60 4.30 6.50 0.02
C SER A 60 4.24 8.03 -0.11
N GLY A 61 5.16 8.75 0.52
CA GLY A 61 5.23 10.22 0.50
C GLY A 61 4.25 10.93 1.44
N LEU A 62 3.43 10.20 2.18
CA LEU A 62 2.53 10.80 3.19
C LEU A 62 3.31 11.25 4.42
N PRO A 63 2.97 12.40 5.03
CA PRO A 63 3.37 12.69 6.40
C PRO A 63 2.88 11.59 7.34
N PHE A 64 3.73 11.13 8.27
CA PHE A 64 3.45 9.93 9.07
C PHE A 64 2.11 10.02 9.84
N GLU A 65 1.87 11.14 10.53
CA GLU A 65 0.64 11.32 11.31
C GLU A 65 -0.61 11.38 10.41
N LYS A 66 -0.50 12.05 9.25
CA LYS A 66 -1.60 12.07 8.27
C LYS A 66 -1.83 10.67 7.69
N GLY A 67 -0.77 9.92 7.45
CA GLY A 67 -0.88 8.52 7.04
C GLY A 67 -1.64 7.66 8.05
N LEU A 68 -1.41 7.84 9.36
CA LEU A 68 -2.15 7.14 10.41
C LEU A 68 -3.64 7.49 10.40
N GLU A 69 -3.98 8.78 10.30
CA GLU A 69 -5.37 9.24 10.19
C GLU A 69 -6.09 8.62 8.97
N LEU A 70 -5.43 8.69 7.81
CA LEU A 70 -5.97 8.14 6.57
C LEU A 70 -6.16 6.61 6.64
N VAL A 71 -5.26 5.89 7.32
CA VAL A 71 -5.40 4.44 7.54
C VAL A 71 -6.64 4.11 8.38
N GLU A 72 -6.94 4.89 9.42
CA GLU A 72 -8.18 4.68 10.21
C GLU A 72 -9.45 4.90 9.36
N ASN A 73 -9.43 5.89 8.47
CA ASN A 73 -10.53 6.12 7.55
C ASN A 73 -10.62 5.00 6.49
N LEU A 74 -9.48 4.57 5.94
CA LEU A 74 -9.41 3.49 4.95
C LEU A 74 -10.05 2.18 5.44
N LYS A 75 -9.97 1.87 6.72
CA LYS A 75 -10.61 0.67 7.32
C LYS A 75 -12.12 0.61 7.10
N LYS A 76 -12.78 1.73 6.79
CA LYS A 76 -14.21 1.79 6.51
C LYS A 76 -14.55 1.32 5.08
N HIS A 77 -13.57 1.26 4.19
CA HIS A 77 -13.71 0.94 2.77
C HIS A 77 -13.28 -0.50 2.43
N VAL A 78 -12.84 -1.28 3.42
CA VAL A 78 -12.39 -2.67 3.24
C VAL A 78 -13.20 -3.65 4.10
N PRO A 79 -13.17 -4.97 3.79
CA PRO A 79 -13.91 -5.97 4.56
C PRO A 79 -13.51 -5.96 6.04
N LYS A 80 -14.50 -5.88 6.96
CA LYS A 80 -14.26 -5.80 8.41
C LYS A 80 -13.69 -7.08 9.03
N ASN A 81 -13.92 -8.22 8.38
CA ASN A 81 -13.46 -9.54 8.82
C ASN A 81 -12.08 -9.93 8.28
N GLN A 82 -11.38 -8.98 7.65
CA GLN A 82 -10.10 -9.22 7.01
C GLN A 82 -9.05 -8.23 7.52
N ALA A 83 -7.80 -8.68 7.68
CA ALA A 83 -6.71 -7.79 8.05
C ALA A 83 -6.47 -6.74 6.95
N LEU A 84 -6.23 -5.48 7.34
CA LEU A 84 -5.99 -4.39 6.39
C LEU A 84 -4.85 -4.70 5.42
N SER A 85 -3.76 -5.31 5.92
CA SER A 85 -2.64 -5.73 5.07
C SER A 85 -3.05 -6.74 4.00
N GLN A 86 -3.91 -7.69 4.35
CA GLN A 86 -4.43 -8.66 3.39
C GLN A 86 -5.37 -8.01 2.37
N SER A 87 -6.22 -7.08 2.81
CA SER A 87 -7.07 -6.31 1.89
C SER A 87 -6.25 -5.47 0.92
N ALA A 88 -5.17 -4.83 1.42
CA ALA A 88 -4.26 -4.06 0.57
C ALA A 88 -3.54 -4.93 -0.46
N LEU A 89 -3.03 -6.11 -0.06
CA LEU A 89 -2.40 -7.05 -0.98
C LEU A 89 -3.41 -7.61 -1.99
N ARG A 90 -4.62 -7.96 -1.54
CA ARG A 90 -5.69 -8.44 -2.43
C ARG A 90 -6.08 -7.38 -3.45
N TRP A 91 -6.27 -6.13 -3.01
CA TRP A 91 -6.57 -5.02 -3.92
C TRP A 91 -5.53 -4.89 -5.06
N VAL A 92 -4.24 -4.99 -4.74
CA VAL A 92 -3.18 -4.97 -5.76
C VAL A 92 -3.29 -6.17 -6.70
N LEU A 93 -3.57 -7.36 -6.17
CA LEU A 93 -3.68 -8.61 -6.95
C LEU A 93 -4.98 -8.70 -7.77
N ASP A 94 -5.96 -7.82 -7.56
CA ASP A 94 -7.17 -7.74 -8.36
C ASP A 94 -6.93 -7.14 -9.75
N PHE A 95 -5.80 -6.47 -9.96
CA PHE A 95 -5.45 -5.93 -11.27
C PHE A 95 -4.78 -6.99 -12.14
N GLU A 96 -5.43 -7.36 -13.25
CA GLU A 96 -4.95 -8.38 -14.19
C GLU A 96 -3.52 -8.10 -14.71
N ALA A 97 -3.13 -6.83 -14.80
CA ALA A 97 -1.78 -6.44 -15.22
C ALA A 97 -0.69 -6.80 -14.19
N VAL A 98 -1.06 -7.05 -12.93
CA VAL A 98 -0.10 -7.36 -11.87
C VAL A 98 0.24 -8.83 -11.86
N SER A 99 1.51 -9.15 -12.07
CA SER A 99 2.02 -10.52 -12.07
C SER A 99 2.35 -11.03 -10.67
N VAL A 100 2.93 -10.17 -9.82
CA VAL A 100 3.34 -10.54 -8.46
C VAL A 100 3.45 -9.32 -7.55
N VAL A 101 3.19 -9.52 -6.26
CA VAL A 101 3.37 -8.55 -5.19
C VAL A 101 4.44 -9.07 -4.23
N ILE A 102 5.40 -8.22 -3.85
CA ILE A 102 6.53 -8.59 -2.99
C ILE A 102 6.48 -7.84 -1.64
N PRO A 103 5.60 -8.25 -0.69
CA PRO A 103 5.54 -7.64 0.63
C PRO A 103 6.73 -8.06 1.50
N GLY A 104 7.26 -7.10 2.30
CA GLY A 104 8.25 -7.40 3.33
C GLY A 104 7.64 -8.17 4.50
N SER A 105 8.43 -9.05 5.13
CA SER A 105 8.03 -9.84 6.32
C SER A 105 9.18 -9.93 7.31
N LYS A 106 8.89 -9.81 8.61
CA LYS A 106 9.88 -9.91 9.70
C LYS A 106 9.85 -11.25 10.43
N ASN A 107 8.82 -12.06 10.21
CA ASN A 107 8.65 -13.35 10.86
C ASN A 107 7.80 -14.29 10.00
N PRO A 108 7.84 -15.63 10.26
CA PRO A 108 7.12 -16.65 9.49
C PRO A 108 5.61 -16.41 9.42
N LYS A 109 5.00 -15.93 10.52
CA LYS A 109 3.56 -15.64 10.53
C LYS A 109 3.18 -14.58 9.49
N GLN A 110 3.98 -13.50 9.37
CA GLN A 110 3.73 -12.48 8.36
C GLN A 110 3.86 -13.02 6.92
N VAL A 111 4.80 -13.94 6.68
CA VAL A 111 4.91 -14.60 5.37
C VAL A 111 3.63 -15.37 5.05
N ILE A 112 3.16 -16.20 5.99
CA ILE A 112 1.92 -16.98 5.83
C ILE A 112 0.72 -16.06 5.59
N ASP A 113 0.56 -15.01 6.43
CA ASP A 113 -0.54 -14.06 6.34
C ASP A 113 -0.53 -13.30 4.99
N ASN A 114 0.66 -12.90 4.52
CA ASN A 114 0.82 -12.21 3.25
C ASN A 114 0.51 -13.13 2.06
N CYS A 115 1.00 -14.38 2.07
CA CYS A 115 0.70 -15.36 1.03
C CYS A 115 -0.80 -15.70 0.98
N ALA A 116 -1.46 -15.78 2.12
CA ALA A 116 -2.90 -16.05 2.19
C ALA A 116 -3.75 -15.01 1.43
N ALA A 117 -3.24 -13.78 1.23
CA ALA A 117 -3.94 -12.75 0.46
C ALA A 117 -4.25 -13.19 -0.98
N SER A 118 -3.41 -14.04 -1.59
CA SER A 118 -3.64 -14.56 -2.95
C SER A 118 -4.85 -15.49 -3.05
N SER A 119 -5.26 -16.11 -1.95
CA SER A 119 -6.40 -17.03 -1.88
C SER A 119 -7.71 -16.36 -1.44
N LEU A 120 -7.67 -15.06 -1.12
CA LEU A 120 -8.87 -14.31 -0.78
C LEU A 120 -9.71 -14.03 -2.03
N ALA A 121 -11.02 -13.95 -1.83
CA ALA A 121 -11.91 -13.48 -2.89
C ALA A 121 -11.51 -12.04 -3.32
N PRO A 122 -11.60 -11.70 -4.62
CA PRO A 122 -11.41 -10.35 -5.10
C PRO A 122 -12.32 -9.35 -4.37
N LEU A 123 -11.87 -8.12 -4.21
CA LEU A 123 -12.73 -7.04 -3.75
C LEU A 123 -13.84 -6.78 -4.77
N THR A 124 -15.01 -6.38 -4.29
CA THR A 124 -16.12 -6.06 -5.20
C THR A 124 -15.83 -4.81 -6.03
N PRO A 125 -16.43 -4.65 -7.22
CA PRO A 125 -16.30 -3.41 -8.00
C PRO A 125 -16.66 -2.15 -7.20
N ALA A 126 -17.69 -2.22 -6.36
CA ALA A 126 -18.09 -1.10 -5.49
C ALA A 126 -17.01 -0.75 -4.45
N MET A 127 -16.27 -1.74 -3.94
CA MET A 127 -15.11 -1.48 -3.06
C MET A 127 -13.97 -0.83 -3.82
N HIS A 128 -13.66 -1.27 -5.04
CA HIS A 128 -12.65 -0.65 -5.89
C HIS A 128 -12.99 0.81 -6.19
N GLU A 129 -14.24 1.11 -6.53
CA GLU A 129 -14.73 2.47 -6.75
C GLU A 129 -14.58 3.33 -5.48
N SER A 130 -15.07 2.82 -4.34
CA SER A 130 -14.97 3.50 -3.05
C SER A 130 -13.53 3.79 -2.63
N LEU A 131 -12.59 2.87 -2.88
CA LEU A 131 -11.17 3.05 -2.62
C LEU A 131 -10.53 4.08 -3.57
N SER A 132 -10.96 4.10 -4.84
CA SER A 132 -10.54 5.09 -5.83
C SER A 132 -11.00 6.49 -5.43
N ASP A 133 -12.26 6.65 -5.07
CA ASP A 133 -12.83 7.93 -4.61
C ASP A 133 -12.12 8.41 -3.34
N PHE A 134 -11.89 7.51 -2.38
CA PHE A 134 -11.15 7.84 -1.17
C PHE A 134 -9.72 8.30 -1.48
N TYR A 135 -9.03 7.64 -2.43
CA TYR A 135 -7.71 8.06 -2.86
C TYR A 135 -7.70 9.48 -3.45
N PHE A 136 -8.58 9.77 -4.40
CA PHE A 136 -8.59 11.06 -5.07
C PHE A 136 -9.07 12.20 -4.17
N ASN A 137 -10.05 11.96 -3.32
CA ASN A 137 -10.64 12.98 -2.47
C ASN A 137 -9.83 13.24 -1.19
N GLU A 138 -9.22 12.19 -0.59
CA GLU A 138 -8.64 12.28 0.76
C GLU A 138 -7.13 12.09 0.79
N ILE A 139 -6.54 11.30 -0.13
CA ILE A 139 -5.13 10.91 -0.04
C ILE A 139 -4.24 11.73 -0.98
N ALA A 140 -4.63 11.85 -2.25
CA ALA A 140 -3.74 12.31 -3.32
C ALA A 140 -3.11 13.69 -3.06
N SER A 141 -3.86 14.63 -2.47
CA SER A 141 -3.39 15.97 -2.16
C SER A 141 -2.33 16.04 -1.05
N HIS A 142 -2.20 14.98 -0.26
CA HIS A 142 -1.22 14.91 0.85
C HIS A 142 0.07 14.19 0.47
N ILE A 143 0.14 13.57 -0.71
CA ILE A 143 1.33 12.87 -1.16
C ILE A 143 2.40 13.88 -1.57
N ARG A 144 3.56 13.80 -0.94
CA ARG A 144 4.74 14.61 -1.24
C ARG A 144 5.61 13.89 -2.27
N GLY A 145 6.32 14.67 -3.08
CA GLY A 145 7.17 14.15 -4.15
C GLY A 145 6.45 14.04 -5.51
N LYS A 146 7.26 13.89 -6.55
CA LYS A 146 6.76 13.66 -7.92
C LYS A 146 6.64 12.15 -8.16
N TYR A 147 5.50 11.73 -8.67
CA TYR A 147 5.30 10.40 -9.25
C TYR A 147 5.50 10.46 -10.75
#